data_ae1550310fe28ac838299ccefa732e2c
#
_entry.id   ae1550310fe28ac838299ccefa732e2c
#
_cell.length_a   1.000
_cell.length_b   1.000
_cell.length_c   1.000
_cell.angle_alpha   90.00
_cell.angle_beta   90.00
_cell.angle_gamma   90.00
#
_symmetry.space_group_name_H-M   'P 1'
#
loop_
_entity.id
_entity.type
_entity.pdbx_description
1 polymer ?
#
loop_
_entity_poly.entity_id
_entity_poly.type
_entity_poly.pdbx_seq_one_letter_code
_entity_poly.pdbx_strand_id
1 'polypeptide(L)'
;MPLTDPSEPPPRSAALRRWLGNFWPAPLGIDRREHLRMACGAALGVLLSALLARWWANVWGIEAPWMVASVGASAVLVFGLPSSPLAQPWPVLAGSTLSALVGALCALLVPDAAWSGALAVGLALALMVQLRCLHPPGGALALFVVLNHGGGVHLAVFP
;
A
#
# COMPACT_ATOMS: atom_id res chain seq x y z
N MET A 1 -16.70 -11.18 -51.08
CA MET A 1 -16.35 -10.85 -49.71
C MET A 1 -17.49 -11.32 -48.82
N PRO A 2 -17.38 -12.42 -48.05
CA PRO A 2 -18.49 -12.94 -47.26
C PRO A 2 -18.77 -11.97 -46.11
N LEU A 3 -20.00 -11.50 -46.03
CA LEU A 3 -20.51 -10.70 -44.93
C LEU A 3 -20.60 -11.63 -43.71
N THR A 4 -19.76 -11.41 -42.73
CA THR A 4 -19.87 -12.10 -41.42
C THR A 4 -21.14 -11.64 -40.75
N ASP A 5 -22.01 -12.59 -40.38
CA ASP A 5 -23.24 -12.34 -39.61
C ASP A 5 -22.88 -11.68 -38.27
N PRO A 6 -23.43 -10.48 -37.99
CA PRO A 6 -23.12 -9.78 -36.73
C PRO A 6 -23.67 -10.50 -35.47
N SER A 7 -24.50 -11.53 -35.66
CA SER A 7 -25.07 -12.33 -34.55
C SER A 7 -24.19 -13.51 -34.12
N GLU A 8 -23.15 -13.87 -34.91
CA GLU A 8 -22.27 -14.99 -34.57
C GLU A 8 -21.29 -14.62 -33.46
N PRO A 9 -21.25 -15.38 -32.35
CA PRO A 9 -20.32 -15.12 -31.29
C PRO A 9 -18.88 -15.29 -31.82
N PRO A 10 -17.95 -14.40 -31.44
CA PRO A 10 -16.57 -14.46 -31.91
C PRO A 10 -15.93 -15.81 -31.56
N PRO A 11 -15.11 -16.38 -32.45
CA PRO A 11 -14.45 -17.66 -32.20
C PRO A 11 -13.70 -17.64 -30.86
N ARG A 12 -13.71 -18.75 -30.12
CA ARG A 12 -13.10 -18.87 -28.81
C ARG A 12 -11.65 -18.35 -28.73
N SER A 13 -10.90 -18.51 -29.83
CA SER A 13 -9.54 -17.98 -29.97
C SER A 13 -9.48 -16.44 -29.97
N ALA A 14 -10.48 -15.77 -30.55
CA ALA A 14 -10.57 -14.30 -30.54
C ALA A 14 -10.99 -13.77 -29.16
N ALA A 15 -11.89 -14.49 -28.48
CA ALA A 15 -12.27 -14.17 -27.11
C ALA A 15 -11.09 -14.32 -26.14
N LEU A 16 -10.32 -15.39 -26.26
CA LEU A 16 -9.09 -15.61 -25.47
C LEU A 16 -8.04 -14.53 -25.74
N ARG A 17 -7.80 -14.16 -26.99
CA ARG A 17 -6.87 -13.08 -27.36
C ARG A 17 -7.28 -11.74 -26.79
N ARG A 18 -8.59 -11.40 -26.81
CA ARG A 18 -9.09 -10.18 -26.16
C ARG A 18 -8.90 -10.23 -24.66
N TRP A 19 -9.19 -11.36 -24.04
CA TRP A 19 -9.01 -11.55 -22.62
C TRP A 19 -7.53 -11.41 -22.22
N LEU A 20 -6.60 -12.07 -22.94
CA LEU A 20 -5.17 -11.91 -22.74
C LEU A 20 -4.67 -10.48 -23.02
N GLY A 21 -5.26 -9.80 -24.01
CA GLY A 21 -4.94 -8.39 -24.30
C GLY A 21 -5.28 -7.45 -23.16
N ASN A 22 -6.29 -7.79 -22.33
CA ASN A 22 -6.67 -6.98 -21.15
C ASN A 22 -5.65 -7.06 -20.01
N PHE A 23 -4.76 -8.07 -20.00
CA PHE A 23 -3.66 -8.14 -19.01
C PHE A 23 -2.49 -7.21 -19.35
N TRP A 24 -2.43 -6.68 -20.58
CA TRP A 24 -1.40 -5.74 -20.97
C TRP A 24 -1.97 -4.31 -20.93
N PRO A 25 -1.74 -3.58 -19.82
CA PRO A 25 -2.29 -2.24 -19.68
C PRO A 25 -1.70 -1.29 -20.72
N ALA A 26 -2.49 -0.31 -21.12
CA ALA A 26 -2.00 0.76 -21.96
C ALA A 26 -0.83 1.50 -21.26
N PRO A 27 0.20 1.95 -21.99
CA PRO A 27 1.28 2.73 -21.42
C PRO A 27 0.73 4.00 -20.78
N LEU A 28 1.27 4.37 -19.63
CA LEU A 28 0.79 5.50 -18.81
C LEU A 28 0.99 6.89 -19.47
N GLY A 29 1.60 6.96 -20.66
CA GLY A 29 1.82 8.23 -21.37
C GLY A 29 2.73 9.22 -20.64
N ILE A 30 3.55 8.74 -19.70
CA ILE A 30 4.45 9.52 -18.86
C ILE A 30 5.76 9.75 -19.62
N ASP A 31 6.23 11.01 -19.68
CA ASP A 31 7.50 11.32 -20.31
C ASP A 31 8.70 10.89 -19.42
N ARG A 32 9.92 10.88 -20.00
CA ARG A 32 11.13 10.46 -19.30
C ARG A 32 11.45 11.34 -18.09
N ARG A 33 11.16 12.62 -18.16
CA ARG A 33 11.41 13.58 -17.10
C ARG A 33 10.52 13.33 -15.89
N GLU A 34 9.25 13.10 -16.17
CA GLU A 34 8.26 12.74 -15.13
C GLU A 34 8.60 11.38 -14.50
N HIS A 35 9.00 10.39 -15.30
CA HIS A 35 9.47 9.09 -14.80
C HIS A 35 10.63 9.23 -13.81
N LEU A 36 11.65 10.03 -14.15
CA LEU A 36 12.79 10.28 -13.27
C LEU A 36 12.36 11.03 -12.02
N ARG A 37 11.49 12.03 -12.15
CA ARG A 37 10.96 12.78 -11.01
C ARG A 37 10.26 11.86 -10.00
N MET A 38 9.39 10.97 -10.47
CA MET A 38 8.66 10.02 -9.65
C MET A 38 9.62 9.04 -8.95
N ALA A 39 10.54 8.43 -9.69
CA ALA A 39 11.49 7.46 -9.17
C ALA A 39 12.46 8.09 -8.16
N CYS A 40 13.07 9.23 -8.50
CA CYS A 40 13.96 9.95 -7.59
C CYS A 40 13.23 10.48 -6.37
N GLY A 41 12.01 11.02 -6.54
CA GLY A 41 11.20 11.50 -5.43
C GLY A 41 10.86 10.38 -4.45
N ALA A 42 10.40 9.23 -4.94
CA ALA A 42 10.11 8.07 -4.11
C ALA A 42 11.37 7.56 -3.38
N ALA A 43 12.48 7.42 -4.09
CA ALA A 43 13.74 6.96 -3.50
C ALA A 43 14.25 7.92 -2.40
N LEU A 44 14.26 9.22 -2.67
CA LEU A 44 14.66 10.24 -1.70
C LEU A 44 13.68 10.29 -0.51
N GLY A 45 12.38 10.21 -0.75
CA GLY A 45 11.37 10.20 0.30
C GLY A 45 11.55 9.03 1.26
N VAL A 46 11.77 7.82 0.72
CA VAL A 46 12.05 6.63 1.54
C VAL A 46 13.38 6.77 2.28
N LEU A 47 14.44 7.23 1.62
CA LEU A 47 15.74 7.43 2.25
C LEU A 47 15.67 8.43 3.41
N LEU A 48 15.05 9.58 3.21
CA LEU A 48 14.89 10.59 4.26
C LEU A 48 14.07 10.07 5.44
N SER A 49 12.98 9.36 5.16
CA SER A 49 12.15 8.73 6.19
C SER A 49 12.95 7.70 6.99
N ALA A 50 13.75 6.87 6.32
CA ALA A 50 14.60 5.88 6.97
C ALA A 50 15.70 6.51 7.83
N LEU A 51 16.37 7.56 7.31
CA LEU A 51 17.40 8.29 8.06
C LEU A 51 16.82 8.98 9.31
N LEU A 52 15.64 9.59 9.16
CA LEU A 52 14.95 10.24 10.28
C LEU A 52 14.53 9.21 11.34
N ALA A 53 13.97 8.08 10.92
CA ALA A 53 13.59 7.00 11.83
C ALA A 53 14.80 6.42 12.59
N ARG A 54 15.93 6.21 11.89
CA ARG A 54 17.19 5.75 12.52
C ARG A 54 17.74 6.79 13.50
N TRP A 55 17.75 8.05 13.12
CA TRP A 55 18.18 9.14 14.01
C TRP A 55 17.33 9.17 15.27
N TRP A 56 16.00 9.12 15.13
CA TRP A 56 15.07 9.08 16.24
C TRP A 56 15.30 7.89 17.16
N ALA A 57 15.43 6.69 16.60
CA ALA A 57 15.73 5.47 17.35
C ALA A 57 17.04 5.58 18.15
N ASN A 58 18.09 6.12 17.53
CA ASN A 58 19.37 6.31 18.21
C ASN A 58 19.31 7.35 19.35
N VAL A 59 18.55 8.44 19.17
CA VAL A 59 18.39 9.49 20.21
C VAL A 59 17.66 8.96 21.44
N TRP A 60 16.65 8.11 21.23
CA TRP A 60 15.81 7.63 22.32
C TRP A 60 16.16 6.22 22.79
N GLY A 61 17.17 5.58 22.22
CA GLY A 61 17.56 4.21 22.56
C GLY A 61 16.48 3.17 22.29
N ILE A 62 15.65 3.39 21.26
CA ILE A 62 14.52 2.54 20.95
C ILE A 62 14.94 1.51 19.90
N GLU A 63 14.85 0.22 20.22
CA GLU A 63 14.97 -0.86 19.25
C GLU A 63 13.63 -1.03 18.52
N ALA A 64 13.38 -0.18 17.54
CA ALA A 64 12.20 -0.25 16.70
C ALA A 64 12.57 -0.47 15.23
N PRO A 65 11.75 -1.12 14.44
CA PRO A 65 11.98 -1.23 13.00
C PRO A 65 12.03 0.18 12.40
N TRP A 66 13.20 0.60 11.99
CA TRP A 66 13.45 1.92 11.40
C TRP A 66 12.88 2.08 9.99
N MET A 67 12.39 1.00 9.39
CA MET A 67 11.72 1.02 8.09
C MET A 67 10.56 0.02 8.08
N VAL A 68 9.41 0.48 7.59
CA VAL A 68 8.19 -0.31 7.45
C VAL A 68 7.80 -0.34 5.98
N ALA A 69 7.40 -1.49 5.47
CA ALA A 69 7.02 -1.67 4.06
C ALA A 69 5.92 -0.69 3.60
N SER A 70 5.04 -0.26 4.50
CA SER A 70 4.01 0.75 4.23
C SER A 70 4.57 2.11 3.79
N VAL A 71 5.79 2.47 4.23
CA VAL A 71 6.48 3.70 3.80
C VAL A 71 6.79 3.65 2.31
N GLY A 72 7.27 2.50 1.82
CA GLY A 72 7.51 2.28 0.38
C GLY A 72 6.23 2.41 -0.44
N ALA A 73 5.14 1.78 0.02
CA ALA A 73 3.83 1.87 -0.62
C ALA A 73 3.29 3.32 -0.63
N SER A 74 3.47 4.06 0.47
CA SER A 74 3.11 5.49 0.55
C SER A 74 3.94 6.33 -0.43
N ALA A 75 5.25 6.07 -0.54
CA ALA A 75 6.12 6.79 -1.47
C ALA A 75 5.69 6.57 -2.93
N VAL A 76 5.38 5.32 -3.32
CA VAL A 76 4.87 5.02 -4.67
C VAL A 76 3.56 5.77 -4.94
N LEU A 77 2.65 5.81 -3.97
CA LEU A 77 1.38 6.51 -4.12
C LEU A 77 1.57 8.04 -4.22
N VAL A 78 2.36 8.63 -3.33
CA VAL A 78 2.56 10.09 -3.26
C VAL A 78 3.35 10.62 -4.46
N PHE A 79 4.39 9.93 -4.88
CA PHE A 79 5.24 10.36 -5.99
C PHE A 79 4.76 9.85 -7.35
N GLY A 80 4.11 8.68 -7.37
CA GLY A 80 3.59 8.06 -8.60
C GLY A 80 2.22 8.57 -9.01
N LEU A 81 1.37 8.93 -8.06
CA LEU A 81 -0.01 9.37 -8.29
C LEU A 81 -0.33 10.62 -7.46
N PRO A 82 0.42 11.73 -7.61
CA PRO A 82 0.28 12.91 -6.74
C PRO A 82 -1.08 13.60 -6.83
N SER A 83 -1.79 13.45 -7.93
CA SER A 83 -3.16 13.96 -8.11
C SER A 83 -4.24 13.06 -7.49
N SER A 84 -3.87 11.87 -6.98
CA SER A 84 -4.81 10.98 -6.31
C SER A 84 -5.32 11.60 -5.01
N PRO A 85 -6.62 11.56 -4.72
CA PRO A 85 -7.14 11.97 -3.42
C PRO A 85 -6.58 11.15 -2.26
N LEU A 86 -6.09 9.93 -2.52
CA LEU A 86 -5.48 9.03 -1.53
C LEU A 86 -4.02 9.39 -1.18
N ALA A 87 -3.39 10.24 -1.99
CA ALA A 87 -2.01 10.70 -1.84
C ALA A 87 -1.91 12.08 -1.16
N GLN A 88 -3.04 12.67 -0.79
CA GLN A 88 -3.08 13.99 -0.17
C GLN A 88 -2.56 13.96 1.28
N PRO A 89 -2.09 15.10 1.83
CA PRO A 89 -1.51 15.14 3.17
C PRO A 89 -2.42 14.59 4.27
N TRP A 90 -3.72 14.89 4.22
CA TRP A 90 -4.68 14.41 5.20
C TRP A 90 -4.82 12.88 5.21
N PRO A 91 -5.10 12.19 4.07
CA PRO A 91 -5.08 10.74 4.03
C PRO A 91 -3.76 10.12 4.47
N VAL A 92 -2.63 10.65 4.04
CA VAL A 92 -1.32 10.10 4.40
C VAL A 92 -1.09 10.18 5.91
N LEU A 93 -1.28 11.33 6.52
CA LEU A 93 -1.02 11.53 7.95
C LEU A 93 -2.09 10.88 8.83
N ALA A 94 -3.35 11.26 8.62
CA ALA A 94 -4.44 10.76 9.46
C ALA A 94 -4.71 9.27 9.23
N GLY A 95 -4.68 8.81 7.96
CA GLY A 95 -4.90 7.41 7.62
C GLY A 95 -3.82 6.50 8.20
N SER A 96 -2.55 6.87 8.10
CA SER A 96 -1.45 6.09 8.68
C SER A 96 -1.51 6.07 10.21
N THR A 97 -1.72 7.21 10.85
CA THR A 97 -1.82 7.31 12.30
C THR A 97 -2.99 6.49 12.84
N LEU A 98 -4.16 6.63 12.22
CA LEU A 98 -5.35 5.88 12.59
C LEU A 98 -5.13 4.37 12.45
N SER A 99 -4.52 3.95 11.35
CA SER A 99 -4.23 2.54 11.09
C SER A 99 -3.25 1.96 12.12
N ALA A 100 -2.22 2.70 12.50
CA ALA A 100 -1.30 2.27 13.54
C ALA A 100 -1.99 2.13 14.91
N LEU A 101 -2.85 3.08 15.28
CA LEU A 101 -3.61 3.05 16.53
C LEU A 101 -4.59 1.87 16.57
N VAL A 102 -5.33 1.64 15.47
CA VAL A 102 -6.26 0.50 15.36
C VAL A 102 -5.50 -0.82 15.42
N GLY A 103 -4.37 -0.91 14.72
CA GLY A 103 -3.49 -2.09 14.77
C GLY A 103 -3.02 -2.39 16.20
N ALA A 104 -2.54 -1.36 16.91
CA ALA A 104 -2.10 -1.50 18.30
C ALA A 104 -3.25 -1.93 19.22
N LEU A 105 -4.44 -1.35 19.08
CA LEU A 105 -5.61 -1.70 19.87
C LEU A 105 -6.04 -3.16 19.64
N CYS A 106 -6.11 -3.58 18.37
CA CYS A 106 -6.44 -4.97 18.03
C CYS A 106 -5.40 -5.95 18.58
N ALA A 107 -4.12 -5.63 18.48
CA ALA A 107 -3.04 -6.44 19.00
C ALA A 107 -3.11 -6.62 20.54
N LEU A 108 -3.56 -5.60 21.26
CA LEU A 108 -3.75 -5.65 22.71
C LEU A 108 -4.98 -6.45 23.14
N LEU A 109 -6.06 -6.39 22.35
CA LEU A 109 -7.36 -6.95 22.74
C LEU A 109 -7.61 -8.36 22.22
N VAL A 110 -6.95 -8.75 21.11
CA VAL A 110 -7.18 -10.02 20.41
C VAL A 110 -5.89 -10.84 20.40
N PRO A 111 -5.80 -11.90 21.22
CA PRO A 111 -4.57 -12.69 21.36
C PRO A 111 -4.14 -13.43 20.07
N ASP A 112 -5.10 -13.88 19.27
CA ASP A 112 -4.80 -14.58 18.02
C ASP A 112 -4.43 -13.59 16.93
N ALA A 113 -3.23 -13.73 16.35
CA ALA A 113 -2.67 -12.81 15.37
C ALA A 113 -3.47 -12.76 14.06
N ALA A 114 -4.09 -13.86 13.62
CA ALA A 114 -4.85 -13.90 12.38
C ALA A 114 -6.16 -13.11 12.53
N TRP A 115 -6.89 -13.32 13.62
CA TRP A 115 -8.09 -12.55 13.94
C TRP A 115 -7.78 -11.08 14.20
N SER A 116 -6.73 -10.82 14.98
CA SER A 116 -6.27 -9.46 15.29
C SER A 116 -5.92 -8.70 14.00
N GLY A 117 -5.15 -9.33 13.09
CA GLY A 117 -4.77 -8.72 11.81
C GLY A 117 -5.98 -8.46 10.90
N ALA A 118 -6.90 -9.42 10.79
CA ALA A 118 -8.11 -9.25 9.98
C ALA A 118 -8.99 -8.11 10.52
N LEU A 119 -9.21 -8.05 11.83
CA LEU A 119 -9.97 -7.00 12.49
C LEU A 119 -9.28 -5.64 12.35
N ALA A 120 -7.96 -5.58 12.54
CA ALA A 120 -7.20 -4.34 12.44
C ALA A 120 -7.31 -3.72 11.04
N VAL A 121 -7.13 -4.51 9.99
CA VAL A 121 -7.25 -4.02 8.61
C VAL A 121 -8.69 -3.62 8.29
N GLY A 122 -9.68 -4.43 8.66
CA GLY A 122 -11.09 -4.14 8.43
C GLY A 122 -11.57 -2.87 9.14
N LEU A 123 -11.25 -2.72 10.42
CA LEU A 123 -11.60 -1.55 11.23
C LEU A 123 -10.86 -0.30 10.75
N ALA A 124 -9.56 -0.40 10.45
CA ALA A 124 -8.80 0.71 9.91
C ALA A 124 -9.40 1.21 8.60
N LEU A 125 -9.75 0.30 7.68
CA LEU A 125 -10.41 0.66 6.42
C LEU A 125 -11.75 1.38 6.68
N ALA A 126 -12.62 0.80 7.52
CA ALA A 126 -13.93 1.38 7.83
C ALA A 126 -13.81 2.79 8.42
N LEU A 127 -12.90 2.98 9.36
CA LEU A 127 -12.68 4.29 9.99
C LEU A 127 -12.03 5.29 9.04
N MET A 128 -11.06 4.87 8.21
CA MET A 128 -10.46 5.75 7.20
C MET A 128 -11.50 6.25 6.19
N VAL A 129 -12.44 5.40 5.77
CA VAL A 129 -13.54 5.80 4.88
C VAL A 129 -14.45 6.80 5.59
N GLN A 130 -14.83 6.53 6.84
CA GLN A 130 -15.71 7.41 7.62
C GLN A 130 -15.09 8.80 7.85
N LEU A 131 -13.79 8.86 8.12
CA LEU A 131 -13.04 10.09 8.38
C LEU A 131 -12.48 10.75 7.10
N ARG A 132 -12.80 10.20 5.93
CA ARG A 132 -12.32 10.70 4.62
C ARG A 132 -10.79 10.80 4.54
N CYS A 133 -10.10 9.86 5.18
CA CYS A 133 -8.65 9.78 5.18
C CYS A 133 -8.14 8.45 4.64
N LEU A 134 -8.81 7.92 3.62
CA LEU A 134 -8.45 6.65 3.02
C LEU A 134 -7.04 6.69 2.42
N HIS A 135 -6.14 5.92 3.01
CA HIS A 135 -4.75 5.77 2.60
C HIS A 135 -4.40 4.28 2.57
N PRO A 136 -4.38 3.63 1.39
CA PRO A 136 -4.21 2.19 1.28
C PRO A 136 -2.99 1.61 2.01
N PRO A 137 -1.80 2.28 2.02
CA PRO A 137 -0.66 1.79 2.79
C PRO A 137 -0.93 1.69 4.31
N GLY A 138 -1.94 2.40 4.82
CA GLY A 138 -2.38 2.29 6.22
C GLY A 138 -2.84 0.89 6.58
N GLY A 139 -3.51 0.17 5.68
CA GLY A 139 -3.88 -1.23 5.92
C GLY A 139 -2.68 -2.13 6.19
N ALA A 140 -1.61 -1.97 5.40
CA ALA A 140 -0.36 -2.68 5.62
C ALA A 140 0.31 -2.28 6.95
N LEU A 141 0.20 -1.00 7.34
CA LEU A 141 0.72 -0.51 8.62
C LEU A 141 -0.04 -1.11 9.81
N ALA A 142 -1.38 -1.18 9.75
CA ALA A 142 -2.20 -1.81 10.80
C ALA A 142 -1.79 -3.28 11.01
N LEU A 143 -1.65 -4.03 9.91
CA LEU A 143 -1.20 -5.42 9.96
C LEU A 143 0.22 -5.55 10.50
N PHE A 144 1.13 -4.68 10.07
CA PHE A 144 2.51 -4.66 10.56
C PHE A 144 2.56 -4.46 12.08
N VAL A 145 1.77 -3.54 12.64
CA VAL A 145 1.72 -3.29 14.09
C VAL A 145 1.24 -4.52 14.84
N VAL A 146 0.20 -5.20 14.35
CA VAL A 146 -0.29 -6.45 14.95
C VAL A 146 0.79 -7.52 14.97
N LEU A 147 1.45 -7.75 13.83
CA LEU A 147 2.45 -8.82 13.69
C LEU A 147 3.72 -8.57 14.54
N ASN A 148 4.03 -7.32 14.85
CA ASN A 148 5.21 -6.98 15.66
C ASN A 148 4.89 -6.74 17.15
N HIS A 149 3.62 -6.78 17.57
CA HIS A 149 3.24 -6.53 18.96
C HIS A 149 3.78 -7.57 19.94
N GLY A 150 3.96 -8.81 19.53
CA GLY A 150 4.42 -9.90 20.41
C GLY A 150 5.95 -10.15 20.41
N GLY A 151 6.76 -9.33 19.76
CA GLY A 151 8.23 -9.52 19.68
C GLY A 151 8.69 -10.82 19.01
N GLY A 152 7.80 -11.54 18.33
CA GLY A 152 8.02 -12.93 17.94
C GLY A 152 7.75 -13.29 16.48
N VAL A 153 7.33 -12.38 15.64
CA VAL A 153 7.23 -12.71 14.22
C VAL A 153 8.53 -12.29 13.52
N HIS A 154 9.51 -13.16 13.57
CA HIS A 154 10.52 -13.19 12.53
C HIS A 154 9.75 -13.40 11.22
N LEU A 155 9.59 -12.33 10.43
CA LEU A 155 9.20 -12.44 9.03
C LEU A 155 10.33 -13.11 8.26
N ALA A 156 10.64 -14.34 8.61
CA ALA A 156 11.26 -15.32 7.72
C ALA A 156 10.17 -15.74 6.72
N VAL A 157 9.65 -14.79 5.97
CA VAL A 157 8.70 -15.05 4.91
C VAL A 157 9.37 -14.64 3.64
N PHE A 158 10.05 -15.57 3.10
CA PHE A 158 10.10 -16.10 1.74
C PHE A 158 11.38 -16.93 1.62
N PRO A 159 11.26 -18.19 1.12
CA PRO A 159 12.41 -18.95 0.71
C PRO A 159 13.05 -18.31 -0.50
#